data_b494a5114c5d26c8325ab874ce6f309c
#
_entry.id   b494a5114c5d26c8325ab874ce6f309c
#
_cell.length_a   1.000
_cell.length_b   1.000
_cell.length_c   1.000
_cell.angle_alpha   90.00
_cell.angle_beta   90.00
_cell.angle_gamma   90.00
#
_symmetry.space_group_name_H-M   'P 1'
#
loop_
_entity.id
_entity.type
_entity.pdbx_description
1 polymer ?
#
loop_
_entity_poly.entity_id
_entity_poly.type
_entity_poly.pdbx_seq_one_letter_code
_entity_poly.pdbx_strand_id
1 'polypeptide(L)'
;KEMRKLRKDFQIIFQDPYASLDPRKKIFDIISQGISIHSKMNKSQIYDKVLEIIKDVGLQEEHLSRYPHEFSGGQRQRIGIARALVLDPKFIIADEPVSALDVTIQAQILNLILALKEKYSLTILFISHDLSVINQIADRVMVMYLGHIVEIASTKNLFSNPRHPYTRSLIETAPQIFRKNKNKTILKGDIPSPINPPSGCVFRTRCPNPCHDCKEGNIEMGLIEVEKNHWVDQCCVNCH
;
A
#
# COMPACT_ATOMS: atom_id res chain seq x y z
N LYS A 1 7.49 -23.89 -12.20
CA LYS A 1 6.09 -24.12 -12.64
C LYS A 1 5.07 -23.62 -11.59
N GLU A 2 5.31 -23.79 -10.28
CA GLU A 2 4.41 -23.36 -9.20
C GLU A 2 4.27 -21.83 -9.13
N MET A 3 5.38 -21.09 -9.15
CA MET A 3 5.37 -19.61 -9.15
C MET A 3 4.55 -19.01 -10.30
N ARG A 4 4.49 -19.67 -11.47
CA ARG A 4 3.69 -19.20 -12.60
C ARG A 4 2.19 -19.32 -12.31
N LYS A 5 1.76 -20.33 -11.55
CA LYS A 5 0.35 -20.49 -11.12
C LYS A 5 -0.01 -19.43 -10.09
N LEU A 6 0.85 -19.21 -9.09
CA LEU A 6 0.65 -18.21 -8.05
C LEU A 6 0.54 -16.78 -8.61
N ARG A 7 1.32 -16.46 -9.66
CA ARG A 7 1.26 -15.14 -10.31
C ARG A 7 -0.09 -14.79 -10.93
N LYS A 8 -0.98 -15.76 -11.17
CA LYS A 8 -2.34 -15.48 -11.59
C LYS A 8 -3.17 -14.91 -10.43
N ASP A 9 -3.04 -15.53 -9.25
CA ASP A 9 -3.82 -15.16 -8.05
C ASP A 9 -3.26 -13.93 -7.33
N PHE A 10 -2.04 -13.52 -7.68
CA PHE A 10 -1.27 -12.46 -7.03
C PHE A 10 -0.82 -11.42 -8.06
N GLN A 11 -1.29 -10.19 -7.93
CA GLN A 11 -0.99 -9.09 -8.84
C GLN A 11 -0.47 -7.86 -8.11
N ILE A 12 0.19 -6.96 -8.86
CA ILE A 12 0.80 -5.75 -8.32
C ILE A 12 0.33 -4.53 -9.13
N ILE A 13 -0.12 -3.50 -8.42
CA ILE A 13 -0.31 -2.14 -8.93
C ILE A 13 0.92 -1.34 -8.51
N PHE A 14 1.67 -0.83 -9.47
CA PHE A 14 2.94 -0.13 -9.24
C PHE A 14 2.74 1.35 -8.93
N GLN A 15 3.71 1.92 -8.23
CA GLN A 15 3.77 3.32 -7.82
C GLN A 15 3.78 4.28 -9.00
N ASP A 16 4.58 3.99 -10.02
CA ASP A 16 4.71 4.83 -11.22
C ASP A 16 3.90 4.26 -12.39
N PRO A 17 2.75 4.88 -12.74
CA PRO A 17 1.94 4.44 -13.86
C PRO A 17 2.63 4.65 -15.21
N TYR A 18 3.63 5.56 -15.31
CA TYR A 18 4.40 5.78 -16.54
C TYR A 18 5.38 4.66 -16.79
N ALA A 19 6.22 4.32 -15.80
CA ALA A 19 7.23 3.28 -15.94
C ALA A 19 6.62 1.87 -16.02
N SER A 20 5.39 1.70 -15.51
CA SER A 20 4.74 0.38 -15.45
C SER A 20 4.09 -0.07 -16.76
N LEU A 21 3.86 0.82 -17.73
CA LEU A 21 3.19 0.51 -19.00
C LEU A 21 4.20 0.60 -20.17
N ASP A 22 4.25 -0.42 -21.03
CA ASP A 22 5.10 -0.38 -22.23
C ASP A 22 4.55 0.69 -23.21
N PRO A 23 5.27 1.80 -23.46
CA PRO A 23 4.78 2.91 -24.27
C PRO A 23 4.58 2.55 -25.75
N ARG A 24 5.12 1.41 -26.21
CA ARG A 24 5.06 0.95 -27.60
C ARG A 24 3.87 0.04 -27.88
N LYS A 25 3.14 -0.37 -26.82
CA LYS A 25 1.97 -1.25 -26.93
C LYS A 25 0.68 -0.47 -26.78
N LYS A 26 -0.37 -0.92 -27.48
CA LYS A 26 -1.73 -0.42 -27.27
C LYS A 26 -2.25 -0.88 -25.92
N ILE A 27 -3.22 -0.14 -25.38
CA ILE A 27 -3.83 -0.46 -24.09
C ILE A 27 -4.43 -1.85 -24.08
N PHE A 28 -5.09 -2.27 -25.16
CA PHE A 28 -5.59 -3.64 -25.30
C PHE A 28 -4.49 -4.69 -25.10
N ASP A 29 -3.33 -4.52 -25.74
CA ASP A 29 -2.23 -5.47 -25.68
C ASP A 29 -1.61 -5.53 -24.27
N ILE A 30 -1.54 -4.38 -23.59
CA ILE A 30 -1.02 -4.27 -22.22
C ILE A 30 -1.92 -5.06 -21.25
N ILE A 31 -3.24 -4.87 -21.33
CA ILE A 31 -4.19 -5.51 -20.42
C ILE A 31 -4.32 -7.01 -20.76
N SER A 32 -4.47 -7.36 -22.04
CA SER A 32 -4.70 -8.74 -22.48
C SER A 32 -3.49 -9.66 -22.36
N GLN A 33 -2.28 -9.12 -22.20
CA GLN A 33 -1.04 -9.88 -22.13
C GLN A 33 -1.09 -10.95 -21.01
N GLY A 34 -1.61 -10.60 -19.84
CA GLY A 34 -1.76 -11.54 -18.73
C GLY A 34 -2.66 -12.73 -19.09
N ILE A 35 -3.80 -12.46 -19.70
CA ILE A 35 -4.75 -13.51 -20.13
C ILE A 35 -4.09 -14.45 -21.13
N SER A 36 -3.41 -13.91 -22.14
CA SER A 36 -2.73 -14.69 -23.19
C SER A 36 -1.68 -15.66 -22.63
N ILE A 37 -1.05 -15.31 -21.49
CA ILE A 37 -0.03 -16.12 -20.83
C ILE A 37 -0.64 -17.18 -19.92
N HIS A 38 -1.75 -16.87 -19.24
CA HIS A 38 -2.30 -17.67 -18.14
C HIS A 38 -3.59 -18.40 -18.47
N SER A 39 -4.25 -18.12 -19.60
CA SER A 39 -5.52 -18.76 -20.01
C SER A 39 -5.45 -19.35 -21.42
N LYS A 40 -6.45 -20.18 -21.74
CA LYS A 40 -6.66 -20.72 -23.06
C LYS A 40 -7.86 -20.08 -23.80
N MET A 41 -8.21 -18.86 -23.41
CA MET A 41 -9.32 -18.11 -24.02
C MET A 41 -9.03 -17.81 -25.49
N ASN A 42 -10.06 -17.84 -26.32
CA ASN A 42 -9.98 -17.40 -27.71
C ASN A 42 -9.97 -15.86 -27.78
N LYS A 43 -9.69 -15.30 -28.97
CA LYS A 43 -9.55 -13.84 -29.15
C LYS A 43 -10.82 -13.06 -28.78
N SER A 44 -12.02 -13.58 -29.06
CA SER A 44 -13.29 -12.93 -28.72
C SER A 44 -13.46 -12.89 -27.19
N GLN A 45 -13.26 -14.00 -26.51
CA GLN A 45 -13.36 -14.08 -25.05
C GLN A 45 -12.36 -13.15 -24.34
N ILE A 46 -11.14 -13.02 -24.88
CA ILE A 46 -10.14 -12.07 -24.36
C ILE A 46 -10.63 -10.65 -24.54
N TYR A 47 -11.19 -10.32 -25.71
CA TYR A 47 -11.71 -8.98 -25.99
C TYR A 47 -12.86 -8.62 -25.04
N ASP A 48 -13.83 -9.51 -24.88
CA ASP A 48 -15.00 -9.30 -24.03
C ASP A 48 -14.58 -9.07 -22.57
N LYS A 49 -13.61 -9.87 -22.07
CA LYS A 49 -13.10 -9.72 -20.72
C LYS A 49 -12.33 -8.40 -20.53
N VAL A 50 -11.50 -8.01 -21.48
CA VAL A 50 -10.79 -6.73 -21.45
C VAL A 50 -11.79 -5.56 -21.49
N LEU A 51 -12.85 -5.68 -22.29
CA LEU A 51 -13.91 -4.68 -22.40
C LEU A 51 -14.69 -4.53 -21.08
N GLU A 52 -14.98 -5.62 -20.41
CA GLU A 52 -15.62 -5.58 -19.08
C GLU A 52 -14.75 -4.82 -18.09
N ILE A 53 -13.48 -5.21 -17.94
CA ILE A 53 -12.56 -4.60 -16.97
C ILE A 53 -12.30 -3.12 -17.27
N ILE A 54 -12.18 -2.73 -18.56
CA ILE A 54 -11.93 -1.34 -18.92
C ILE A 54 -13.10 -0.44 -18.52
N LYS A 55 -14.33 -0.92 -18.64
CA LYS A 55 -15.55 -0.24 -18.17
C LYS A 55 -15.57 -0.12 -16.64
N ASP A 56 -15.17 -1.18 -15.94
CA ASP A 56 -15.12 -1.20 -14.47
C ASP A 56 -14.14 -0.19 -13.87
N VAL A 57 -13.05 0.09 -14.58
CA VAL A 57 -12.12 1.15 -14.14
C VAL A 57 -12.53 2.54 -14.65
N GLY A 58 -13.70 2.67 -15.29
CA GLY A 58 -14.25 3.95 -15.76
C GLY A 58 -13.58 4.49 -17.02
N LEU A 59 -13.09 3.61 -17.89
CA LEU A 59 -12.57 3.95 -19.20
C LEU A 59 -13.52 3.46 -20.30
N GLN A 60 -13.33 3.93 -21.54
CA GLN A 60 -14.17 3.62 -22.70
C GLN A 60 -13.49 2.64 -23.63
N GLU A 61 -14.29 1.93 -24.45
CA GLU A 61 -13.81 0.93 -25.41
C GLU A 61 -12.80 1.51 -26.42
N GLU A 62 -13.04 2.72 -26.90
CA GLU A 62 -12.16 3.40 -27.86
C GLU A 62 -10.75 3.66 -27.29
N HIS A 63 -10.60 3.69 -25.96
CA HIS A 63 -9.31 3.80 -25.31
C HIS A 63 -8.40 2.58 -25.54
N LEU A 64 -8.97 1.41 -25.83
CA LEU A 64 -8.22 0.18 -26.08
C LEU A 64 -7.26 0.25 -27.27
N SER A 65 -7.59 1.08 -28.26
CA SER A 65 -6.79 1.24 -29.49
C SER A 65 -5.64 2.25 -29.34
N ARG A 66 -5.61 3.04 -28.25
CA ARG A 66 -4.64 4.11 -27.99
C ARG A 66 -3.39 3.60 -27.29
N TYR A 67 -2.38 4.47 -27.20
CA TYR A 67 -1.10 4.23 -26.54
C TYR A 67 -1.03 4.93 -25.18
N PRO A 68 -0.21 4.46 -24.21
CA PRO A 68 -0.12 5.05 -22.87
C PRO A 68 0.17 6.56 -22.84
N HIS A 69 0.96 7.08 -23.77
CA HIS A 69 1.30 8.51 -23.81
C HIS A 69 0.12 9.44 -24.13
N GLU A 70 -0.99 8.90 -24.64
CA GLU A 70 -2.22 9.65 -24.94
C GLU A 70 -3.14 9.83 -23.73
N PHE A 71 -2.74 9.36 -22.53
CA PHE A 71 -3.55 9.36 -21.33
C PHE A 71 -2.97 10.24 -20.22
N SER A 72 -3.84 10.82 -19.39
CA SER A 72 -3.44 11.49 -18.15
C SER A 72 -2.89 10.49 -17.11
N GLY A 73 -2.20 11.01 -16.07
CA GLY A 73 -1.67 10.18 -14.98
C GLY A 73 -2.74 9.30 -14.32
N GLY A 74 -3.90 9.88 -13.99
CA GLY A 74 -5.02 9.15 -13.41
C GLY A 74 -5.62 8.09 -14.33
N GLN A 75 -5.69 8.37 -15.63
CA GLN A 75 -6.15 7.38 -16.61
C GLN A 75 -5.13 6.23 -16.77
N ARG A 76 -3.83 6.51 -16.76
CA ARG A 76 -2.79 5.46 -16.77
C ARG A 76 -2.84 4.59 -15.52
N GLN A 77 -3.13 5.19 -14.36
CA GLN A 77 -3.32 4.43 -13.12
C GLN A 77 -4.52 3.48 -13.24
N ARG A 78 -5.64 3.93 -13.82
CA ARG A 78 -6.81 3.07 -14.12
C ARG A 78 -6.45 1.91 -15.06
N ILE A 79 -5.60 2.15 -16.07
CA ILE A 79 -5.07 1.10 -16.95
C ILE A 79 -4.21 0.11 -16.18
N GLY A 80 -3.35 0.57 -15.28
CA GLY A 80 -2.54 -0.26 -14.38
C GLY A 80 -3.39 -1.15 -13.47
N ILE A 81 -4.48 -0.60 -12.93
CA ILE A 81 -5.48 -1.33 -12.13
C ILE A 81 -6.18 -2.38 -13.01
N ALA A 82 -6.64 -2.01 -14.22
CA ALA A 82 -7.28 -2.94 -15.16
C ALA A 82 -6.37 -4.12 -15.51
N ARG A 83 -5.08 -3.86 -15.76
CA ARG A 83 -4.07 -4.89 -16.02
C ARG A 83 -3.91 -5.87 -14.85
N ALA A 84 -3.96 -5.37 -13.62
CA ALA A 84 -3.88 -6.23 -12.44
C ALA A 84 -5.15 -7.08 -12.26
N LEU A 85 -6.33 -6.54 -12.54
CA LEU A 85 -7.62 -7.20 -12.32
C LEU A 85 -7.97 -8.24 -13.36
N VAL A 86 -7.47 -8.13 -14.59
CA VAL A 86 -7.91 -8.94 -15.74
C VAL A 86 -7.71 -10.44 -15.56
N LEU A 87 -6.87 -10.86 -14.61
CA LEU A 87 -6.60 -12.25 -14.26
C LEU A 87 -7.50 -12.79 -13.15
N ASP A 88 -8.47 -12.03 -12.65
CA ASP A 88 -9.29 -12.33 -11.47
C ASP A 88 -8.43 -12.72 -10.26
N PRO A 89 -7.51 -11.86 -9.81
CA PRO A 89 -6.63 -12.18 -8.71
C PRO A 89 -7.39 -12.24 -7.39
N LYS A 90 -6.86 -13.02 -6.44
CA LYS A 90 -7.37 -13.04 -5.05
C LYS A 90 -6.68 -12.00 -4.16
N PHE A 91 -5.46 -11.64 -4.53
CA PHE A 91 -4.61 -10.76 -3.74
C PHE A 91 -3.92 -9.74 -4.63
N ILE A 92 -3.96 -8.47 -4.23
CA ILE A 92 -3.31 -7.36 -4.92
C ILE A 92 -2.39 -6.64 -3.94
N ILE A 93 -1.14 -6.39 -4.34
CA ILE A 93 -0.29 -5.38 -3.71
C ILE A 93 -0.50 -4.07 -4.47
N ALA A 94 -0.89 -3.03 -3.77
CA ALA A 94 -0.98 -1.67 -4.27
C ALA A 94 0.17 -0.85 -3.65
N ASP A 95 1.25 -0.70 -4.41
CA ASP A 95 2.47 -0.02 -3.94
C ASP A 95 2.38 1.46 -4.30
N GLU A 96 2.09 2.30 -3.30
CA GLU A 96 1.88 3.75 -3.41
C GLU A 96 1.01 4.17 -4.63
N PRO A 97 -0.16 3.55 -4.86
CA PRO A 97 -0.87 3.66 -6.14
C PRO A 97 -1.43 5.06 -6.43
N VAL A 98 -1.31 6.00 -5.51
CA VAL A 98 -1.85 7.37 -5.63
C VAL A 98 -0.82 8.46 -5.38
N SER A 99 0.42 8.14 -4.99
CA SER A 99 1.43 9.11 -4.54
C SER A 99 1.85 10.12 -5.62
N ALA A 100 1.81 9.71 -6.90
CA ALA A 100 2.20 10.55 -8.05
C ALA A 100 1.02 11.36 -8.66
N LEU A 101 -0.15 11.35 -8.01
CA LEU A 101 -1.37 11.97 -8.53
C LEU A 101 -1.75 13.22 -7.71
N ASP A 102 -2.48 14.14 -8.33
CA ASP A 102 -3.08 15.26 -7.59
C ASP A 102 -4.21 14.80 -6.65
N VAL A 103 -4.50 15.60 -5.62
CA VAL A 103 -5.42 15.24 -4.52
C VAL A 103 -6.82 14.83 -5.02
N THR A 104 -7.32 15.50 -6.06
CA THR A 104 -8.64 15.20 -6.61
C THR A 104 -8.67 13.84 -7.30
N ILE A 105 -7.66 13.55 -8.09
CA ILE A 105 -7.52 12.26 -8.77
C ILE A 105 -7.20 11.14 -7.77
N GLN A 106 -6.39 11.42 -6.72
CA GLN A 106 -6.17 10.46 -5.62
C GLN A 106 -7.49 9.96 -5.03
N ALA A 107 -8.40 10.87 -4.66
CA ALA A 107 -9.71 10.51 -4.11
C ALA A 107 -10.52 9.64 -5.07
N GLN A 108 -10.51 9.95 -6.37
CA GLN A 108 -11.20 9.16 -7.38
C GLN A 108 -10.61 7.74 -7.51
N ILE A 109 -9.29 7.59 -7.49
CA ILE A 109 -8.62 6.28 -7.57
C ILE A 109 -8.86 5.46 -6.31
N LEU A 110 -8.85 6.08 -5.12
CA LEU A 110 -9.14 5.39 -3.85
C LEU A 110 -10.57 4.85 -3.84
N ASN A 111 -11.56 5.67 -4.23
CA ASN A 111 -12.95 5.23 -4.34
C ASN A 111 -13.13 4.10 -5.37
N LEU A 112 -12.42 4.17 -6.49
CA LEU A 112 -12.40 3.10 -7.48
C LEU A 112 -11.84 1.80 -6.87
N ILE A 113 -10.70 1.84 -6.17
CA ILE A 113 -10.09 0.67 -5.52
C ILE A 113 -11.05 0.06 -4.50
N LEU A 114 -11.73 0.86 -3.69
CA LEU A 114 -12.73 0.39 -2.72
C LEU A 114 -13.92 -0.31 -3.42
N ALA A 115 -14.47 0.29 -4.47
CA ALA A 115 -15.56 -0.32 -5.25
C ALA A 115 -15.13 -1.66 -5.90
N LEU A 116 -13.91 -1.71 -6.44
CA LEU A 116 -13.36 -2.93 -7.03
C LEU A 116 -13.03 -4.01 -5.97
N LYS A 117 -12.56 -3.60 -4.77
CA LYS A 117 -12.36 -4.52 -3.62
C LYS A 117 -13.65 -5.24 -3.29
N GLU A 118 -14.77 -4.54 -3.21
CA GLU A 118 -16.08 -5.13 -2.95
C GLU A 118 -16.57 -5.98 -4.11
N LYS A 119 -16.57 -5.43 -5.34
CA LYS A 119 -17.07 -6.12 -6.53
C LYS A 119 -16.37 -7.46 -6.79
N TYR A 120 -15.05 -7.51 -6.63
CA TYR A 120 -14.20 -8.68 -6.91
C TYR A 120 -13.79 -9.46 -5.67
N SER A 121 -14.28 -9.08 -4.48
CA SER A 121 -13.93 -9.72 -3.19
C SER A 121 -12.41 -9.82 -2.97
N LEU A 122 -11.69 -8.74 -3.25
CA LEU A 122 -10.22 -8.71 -3.23
C LEU A 122 -9.66 -8.57 -1.82
N THR A 123 -8.56 -9.26 -1.57
CA THR A 123 -7.64 -8.92 -0.48
C THR A 123 -6.57 -7.98 -1.01
N ILE A 124 -6.38 -6.82 -0.38
CA ILE A 124 -5.44 -5.80 -0.84
C ILE A 124 -4.41 -5.51 0.25
N LEU A 125 -3.12 -5.63 -0.07
CA LEU A 125 -2.03 -5.04 0.70
C LEU A 125 -1.75 -3.65 0.12
N PHE A 126 -2.20 -2.62 0.81
CA PHE A 126 -2.04 -1.23 0.38
C PHE A 126 -0.84 -0.60 1.09
N ILE A 127 0.16 -0.15 0.34
CA ILE A 127 1.36 0.51 0.85
C ILE A 127 1.22 2.02 0.61
N SER A 128 1.41 2.83 1.64
CA SER A 128 1.40 4.28 1.54
C SER A 128 2.17 4.92 2.69
N HIS A 129 2.73 6.10 2.45
CA HIS A 129 3.28 6.96 3.47
C HIS A 129 2.25 8.00 3.98
N ASP A 130 1.08 8.10 3.36
CA ASP A 130 -0.01 9.00 3.78
C ASP A 130 -1.00 8.30 4.72
N LEU A 131 -0.93 8.67 6.00
CA LEU A 131 -1.82 8.12 7.03
C LEU A 131 -3.29 8.47 6.81
N SER A 132 -3.60 9.58 6.13
CA SER A 132 -4.99 9.98 5.83
C SER A 132 -5.60 8.99 4.84
N VAL A 133 -4.83 8.58 3.85
CA VAL A 133 -5.22 7.55 2.87
C VAL A 133 -5.40 6.20 3.58
N ILE A 134 -4.45 5.79 4.42
CA ILE A 134 -4.52 4.53 5.18
C ILE A 134 -5.76 4.49 6.08
N ASN A 135 -6.05 5.59 6.78
CA ASN A 135 -7.24 5.67 7.66
C ASN A 135 -8.56 5.47 6.91
N GLN A 136 -8.60 5.84 5.63
CA GLN A 136 -9.80 5.74 4.80
C GLN A 136 -9.99 4.34 4.18
N ILE A 137 -8.90 3.64 3.81
CA ILE A 137 -8.99 2.43 2.98
C ILE A 137 -8.71 1.13 3.75
N ALA A 138 -7.93 1.17 4.83
CA ALA A 138 -7.43 -0.02 5.48
C ALA A 138 -8.30 -0.50 6.64
N ASP A 139 -8.51 -1.82 6.73
CA ASP A 139 -9.16 -2.47 7.88
C ASP A 139 -8.15 -2.68 9.02
N ARG A 140 -6.89 -3.03 8.67
CA ARG A 140 -5.75 -3.25 9.57
C ARG A 140 -4.53 -2.55 9.04
N VAL A 141 -3.68 -2.06 9.92
CA VAL A 141 -2.46 -1.33 9.58
C VAL A 141 -1.25 -2.01 10.20
N MET A 142 -0.19 -2.15 9.41
CA MET A 142 1.15 -2.52 9.86
C MET A 142 2.06 -1.30 9.68
N VAL A 143 2.66 -0.84 10.77
CA VAL A 143 3.64 0.25 10.75
C VAL A 143 5.04 -0.33 10.66
N MET A 144 5.81 0.13 9.68
CA MET A 144 7.19 -0.31 9.46
C MET A 144 8.18 0.81 9.71
N TYR A 145 9.33 0.46 10.30
CA TYR A 145 10.46 1.35 10.47
C TYR A 145 11.76 0.59 10.17
N LEU A 146 12.59 1.10 9.27
CA LEU A 146 13.85 0.47 8.82
C LEU A 146 13.71 -1.03 8.48
N GLY A 147 12.64 -1.42 7.76
CA GLY A 147 12.39 -2.79 7.35
C GLY A 147 11.78 -3.71 8.42
N HIS A 148 11.58 -3.22 9.64
CA HIS A 148 10.94 -3.97 10.74
C HIS A 148 9.51 -3.50 10.98
N ILE A 149 8.62 -4.46 11.27
CA ILE A 149 7.25 -4.13 11.71
C ILE A 149 7.33 -3.77 13.20
N VAL A 150 6.87 -2.56 13.54
CA VAL A 150 6.93 -2.04 14.91
C VAL A 150 5.57 -2.03 15.61
N GLU A 151 4.49 -2.01 14.85
CA GLU A 151 3.12 -2.08 15.40
C GLU A 151 2.14 -2.61 14.36
N ILE A 152 1.17 -3.45 14.79
CA ILE A 152 0.05 -3.96 13.98
C ILE A 152 -1.23 -3.81 14.79
N ALA A 153 -2.23 -3.13 14.23
CA ALA A 153 -3.55 -3.05 14.86
C ALA A 153 -4.66 -2.88 13.82
N SER A 154 -5.92 -2.95 14.27
CA SER A 154 -7.02 -2.43 13.48
C SER A 154 -6.83 -0.93 13.26
N THR A 155 -7.27 -0.40 12.13
CA THR A 155 -7.16 1.03 11.82
C THR A 155 -7.71 1.88 12.96
N LYS A 156 -8.90 1.54 13.47
CA LYS A 156 -9.52 2.24 14.61
C LYS A 156 -8.60 2.29 15.84
N ASN A 157 -8.04 1.14 16.24
CA ASN A 157 -7.19 1.05 17.43
C ASN A 157 -5.87 1.79 17.22
N LEU A 158 -5.23 1.65 16.05
CA LEU A 158 -3.98 2.32 15.76
C LEU A 158 -4.10 3.85 15.86
N PHE A 159 -5.17 4.43 15.31
CA PHE A 159 -5.37 5.88 15.33
C PHE A 159 -5.87 6.43 16.66
N SER A 160 -6.60 5.62 17.45
CA SER A 160 -7.11 6.04 18.78
C SER A 160 -6.14 5.79 19.92
N ASN A 161 -5.33 4.73 19.86
CA ASN A 161 -4.46 4.27 20.94
C ASN A 161 -3.14 3.68 20.40
N PRO A 162 -2.33 4.48 19.66
CA PRO A 162 -1.03 4.02 19.17
C PRO A 162 -0.09 3.69 20.33
N ARG A 163 0.54 2.53 20.29
CA ARG A 163 1.43 2.05 21.35
C ARG A 163 2.89 2.39 21.08
N HIS A 164 3.36 2.21 19.84
CA HIS A 164 4.74 2.50 19.49
C HIS A 164 5.01 4.01 19.37
N PRO A 165 6.10 4.55 19.92
CA PRO A 165 6.41 5.99 19.86
C PRO A 165 6.52 6.52 18.43
N TYR A 166 7.02 5.74 17.49
CA TYR A 166 7.07 6.10 16.08
C TYR A 166 5.66 6.27 15.49
N THR A 167 4.76 5.33 15.77
CA THR A 167 3.35 5.41 15.33
C THR A 167 2.66 6.66 15.87
N ARG A 168 2.87 6.97 17.16
CA ARG A 168 2.36 8.21 17.78
C ARG A 168 2.83 9.44 17.04
N SER A 169 4.14 9.52 16.81
CA SER A 169 4.73 10.65 16.08
C SER A 169 4.18 10.79 14.66
N LEU A 170 4.01 9.69 13.93
CA LEU A 170 3.41 9.71 12.59
C LEU A 170 1.98 10.26 12.62
N ILE A 171 1.15 9.79 13.56
CA ILE A 171 -0.25 10.22 13.69
C ILE A 171 -0.34 11.70 14.13
N GLU A 172 0.54 12.16 15.03
CA GLU A 172 0.58 13.55 15.51
C GLU A 172 1.05 14.53 14.42
N THR A 173 1.90 14.07 13.49
CA THR A 173 2.42 14.90 12.40
C THR A 173 1.54 14.89 11.17
N ALA A 174 0.64 13.91 11.04
CA ALA A 174 -0.31 13.85 9.93
C ALA A 174 -1.21 15.11 9.90
N PRO A 175 -1.47 15.69 8.72
CA PRO A 175 -2.38 16.83 8.58
C PRO A 175 -3.79 16.45 9.05
N GLN A 176 -4.19 16.90 10.23
CA GLN A 176 -5.54 16.68 10.75
C GLN A 176 -6.37 17.95 10.50
N ILE A 177 -7.41 17.84 9.68
CA ILE A 177 -8.29 18.96 9.30
C ILE A 177 -9.01 19.58 10.51
N PHE A 178 -9.15 18.85 11.64
CA PHE A 178 -9.97 19.26 12.78
C PHE A 178 -9.32 19.23 14.18
N ARG A 179 -8.03 18.87 14.32
CA ARG A 179 -7.36 18.91 15.62
C ARG A 179 -6.18 19.87 15.61
N LYS A 180 -6.31 20.98 16.32
CA LYS A 180 -5.16 21.82 16.77
C LYS A 180 -4.44 21.06 17.89
N ASN A 181 -3.57 20.12 17.56
CA ASN A 181 -2.68 19.53 18.56
C ASN A 181 -1.60 20.56 18.94
N LYS A 182 -1.67 21.05 20.19
CA LYS A 182 -0.70 22.00 20.74
C LYS A 182 0.66 21.37 21.06
N ASN A 183 0.77 20.04 21.17
CA ASN A 183 2.00 19.33 21.52
C ASN A 183 2.34 18.32 20.42
N LYS A 184 3.14 18.75 19.44
CA LYS A 184 3.71 17.81 18.45
C LYS A 184 4.97 17.18 19.05
N THR A 185 5.00 15.85 19.12
CA THR A 185 6.22 15.12 19.47
C THR A 185 7.18 15.19 18.30
N ILE A 186 8.17 16.07 18.38
CA ILE A 186 9.22 16.19 17.37
C ILE A 186 10.26 15.10 17.67
N LEU A 187 10.38 14.13 16.78
CA LEU A 187 11.44 13.13 16.86
C LEU A 187 12.79 13.80 16.63
N LYS A 188 13.72 13.61 17.58
CA LYS A 188 15.08 14.12 17.47
C LYS A 188 15.98 13.15 16.72
N GLY A 189 16.99 13.67 16.04
CA GLY A 189 18.01 12.90 15.31
C GLY A 189 17.60 12.46 13.92
N ASP A 190 18.58 12.11 13.12
CA ASP A 190 18.43 11.63 11.75
C ASP A 190 17.97 10.17 11.70
N ILE A 191 17.39 9.78 10.56
CA ILE A 191 17.02 8.38 10.31
C ILE A 191 18.32 7.59 10.14
N PRO A 192 18.56 6.53 10.94
CA PRO A 192 19.73 5.67 10.77
C PRO A 192 19.78 5.01 9.39
N SER A 193 20.99 4.66 8.96
CA SER A 193 21.16 3.94 7.69
C SER A 193 20.49 2.56 7.75
N PRO A 194 19.67 2.20 6.75
CA PRO A 194 19.08 0.87 6.68
C PRO A 194 20.10 -0.24 6.36
N ILE A 195 21.32 0.13 5.89
CA ILE A 195 22.39 -0.82 5.60
C ILE A 195 23.02 -1.34 6.91
N ASN A 196 23.17 -0.44 7.90
CA ASN A 196 23.70 -0.77 9.23
C ASN A 196 22.70 -0.25 10.29
N PRO A 197 21.58 -0.94 10.50
CA PRO A 197 20.60 -0.52 11.48
C PRO A 197 21.15 -0.63 12.90
N PRO A 198 20.64 0.17 13.84
CA PRO A 198 21.00 0.04 15.25
C PRO A 198 20.75 -1.38 15.76
N SER A 199 21.60 -1.89 16.64
CA SER A 199 21.39 -3.17 17.33
C SER A 199 20.16 -3.12 18.23
N GLY A 200 19.47 -4.22 18.45
CA GLY A 200 18.26 -4.26 19.24
C GLY A 200 17.12 -3.51 18.59
N CYS A 201 16.41 -2.67 19.33
CA CYS A 201 15.33 -1.86 18.79
C CYS A 201 15.85 -0.83 17.77
N VAL A 202 15.44 -0.98 16.51
CA VAL A 202 15.88 -0.10 15.40
C VAL A 202 15.46 1.37 15.58
N PHE A 203 14.45 1.63 16.43
CA PHE A 203 13.98 2.98 16.73
C PHE A 203 14.68 3.63 17.95
N ARG A 204 15.53 2.89 18.69
CA ARG A 204 16.14 3.33 19.96
C ARG A 204 16.84 4.68 19.92
N THR A 205 17.50 5.02 18.80
CA THR A 205 18.24 6.27 18.61
C THR A 205 17.34 7.51 18.48
N ARG A 206 16.05 7.29 18.18
CA ARG A 206 15.04 8.35 18.01
C ARG A 206 13.88 8.24 18.99
N CYS A 207 13.88 7.19 19.84
CA CYS A 207 12.84 7.00 20.84
C CYS A 207 12.91 8.14 21.88
N PRO A 208 11.79 8.82 22.18
CA PRO A 208 11.80 9.91 23.17
C PRO A 208 12.08 9.42 24.58
N ASN A 209 11.76 8.17 24.91
CA ASN A 209 11.91 7.58 26.23
C ASN A 209 12.55 6.18 26.16
N PRO A 210 13.79 6.03 25.67
CA PRO A 210 14.44 4.72 25.64
C PRO A 210 14.85 4.29 27.05
N CYS A 211 14.49 3.06 27.47
CA CYS A 211 15.01 2.49 28.71
C CYS A 211 16.49 2.15 28.60
N HIS A 212 17.11 1.74 29.73
CA HIS A 212 18.55 1.42 29.76
C HIS A 212 18.92 0.35 28.74
N ASP A 213 18.23 -0.80 28.75
CA ASP A 213 18.50 -1.92 27.84
C ASP A 213 18.26 -1.57 26.37
N CYS A 214 17.30 -0.68 26.11
CA CYS A 214 17.08 -0.10 24.78
C CYS A 214 18.28 0.73 24.30
N LYS A 215 18.85 1.58 25.18
CA LYS A 215 20.02 2.39 24.84
C LYS A 215 21.25 1.54 24.54
N GLU A 216 21.45 0.48 25.31
CA GLU A 216 22.54 -0.49 25.13
C GLU A 216 22.35 -1.38 23.87
N GLY A 217 21.13 -1.45 23.35
CA GLY A 217 20.83 -2.29 22.18
C GLY A 217 20.69 -3.77 22.50
N ASN A 218 20.33 -4.10 23.73
CA ASN A 218 20.22 -5.47 24.25
C ASN A 218 18.82 -6.08 24.10
N ILE A 219 17.79 -5.29 23.72
CA ILE A 219 16.42 -5.77 23.54
C ILE A 219 16.27 -6.36 22.15
N GLU A 220 15.90 -7.61 22.03
CA GLU A 220 15.53 -8.22 20.77
C GLU A 220 14.23 -7.60 20.22
N MET A 221 14.16 -7.48 18.89
CA MET A 221 12.93 -7.04 18.22
C MET A 221 11.96 -8.22 18.11
N GLY A 222 10.70 -7.95 18.38
CA GLY A 222 9.64 -8.95 18.23
C GLY A 222 8.29 -8.36 18.59
N LEU A 223 7.24 -8.83 17.93
CA LEU A 223 5.89 -8.38 18.19
C LEU A 223 5.25 -9.15 19.34
N ILE A 224 4.71 -8.43 20.31
CA ILE A 224 3.93 -8.97 21.45
C ILE A 224 2.49 -8.46 21.32
N GLU A 225 1.52 -9.33 21.51
CA GLU A 225 0.11 -8.95 21.55
C GLU A 225 -0.19 -8.28 22.91
N VAL A 226 -0.51 -6.99 22.87
CA VAL A 226 -0.82 -6.18 24.05
C VAL A 226 -2.32 -6.06 24.32
N GLU A 227 -3.12 -6.18 23.27
CA GLU A 227 -4.58 -6.24 23.31
C GLU A 227 -5.03 -7.14 22.15
N LYS A 228 -6.26 -7.64 22.19
CA LYS A 228 -6.80 -8.50 21.13
C LYS A 228 -6.59 -7.88 19.73
N ASN A 229 -5.81 -8.56 18.89
CA ASN A 229 -5.42 -8.10 17.54
C ASN A 229 -4.64 -6.78 17.50
N HIS A 230 -3.91 -6.45 18.56
CA HIS A 230 -3.01 -5.30 18.62
C HIS A 230 -1.63 -5.77 19.12
N TRP A 231 -0.67 -5.76 18.22
CA TRP A 231 0.72 -6.17 18.46
C TRP A 231 1.64 -4.96 18.37
N VAL A 232 2.61 -4.90 19.27
CA VAL A 232 3.64 -3.86 19.30
C VAL A 232 4.99 -4.51 19.55
N ASP A 233 6.06 -3.85 19.10
CA ASP A 233 7.42 -4.29 19.43
C ASP A 233 7.60 -4.40 20.93
N GLN A 234 8.19 -5.52 21.38
CA GLN A 234 8.35 -5.86 22.80
C GLN A 234 9.13 -4.80 23.58
N CYS A 235 10.01 -4.03 22.93
CA CYS A 235 10.71 -2.94 23.61
C CYS A 235 9.75 -1.89 24.19
N CYS A 236 8.59 -1.67 23.54
CA CYS A 236 7.57 -0.73 24.02
C CYS A 236 6.76 -1.25 25.20
N VAL A 237 6.75 -2.57 25.44
CA VAL A 237 6.11 -3.18 26.62
C VAL A 237 7.06 -3.20 27.81
N ASN A 238 8.34 -3.49 27.58
CA ASN A 238 9.36 -3.64 28.60
C ASN A 238 9.93 -2.30 29.11
N CYS A 239 9.76 -1.21 28.35
CA CYS A 239 10.31 0.11 28.68
C CYS A 239 9.28 1.11 29.24
N HIS A 240 8.02 0.72 29.40
CA HIS A 240 6.94 1.62 29.88
C HIS A 240 6.08 0.97 30.95
#